data_77f299a0a6f1742a23803846ca70185f
#
_entry.id   77f299a0a6f1742a23803846ca70185f
#
_cell.length_a   1.000
_cell.length_b   1.000
_cell.length_c   1.000
_cell.angle_alpha   90.00
_cell.angle_beta   90.00
_cell.angle_gamma   90.00
#
_symmetry.space_group_name_H-M   'P 1'
#
loop_
_entity.id
_entity.type
_entity.pdbx_description
1 polymer ?
#
loop_
_entity_poly.entity_id
_entity_poly.type
_entity_poly.pdbx_seq_one_letter_code
_entity_poly.pdbx_strand_id
1 'polypeptide(L)' 'MAVKMTDFEQGVWDYLCSHKKTPVQANKIAKEWIVSKTRVYRVLERFVENGIADVIRIGSKKFYKVKE' A
#
# COMPACT_ATOMS: atom_id res chain seq x y z
N MET A 1 6.31 8.09 17.56
CA MET A 1 6.07 6.67 17.86
C MET A 1 6.07 5.85 16.59
N ALA A 2 6.80 4.75 16.56
CA ALA A 2 6.87 3.90 15.38
C ALA A 2 5.59 3.07 15.23
N VAL A 3 5.10 2.94 14.00
CA VAL A 3 3.99 2.05 13.71
C VAL A 3 4.51 0.62 13.71
N LYS A 4 3.90 -0.23 14.55
CA LYS A 4 4.28 -1.62 14.62
C LYS A 4 3.66 -2.37 13.45
N MET A 5 4.48 -2.97 12.62
CA MET A 5 4.04 -3.69 11.43
C MET A 5 4.35 -5.18 11.52
N THR A 6 3.45 -5.99 10.99
CA THR A 6 3.72 -7.41 10.77
C THR A 6 4.68 -7.54 9.60
N ASP A 7 5.25 -8.74 9.41
CA ASP A 7 6.15 -8.97 8.28
C ASP A 7 5.47 -8.68 6.94
N PHE A 8 4.20 -9.04 6.81
CA PHE A 8 3.44 -8.78 5.60
C PHE A 8 3.28 -7.26 5.36
N GLU A 9 2.91 -6.54 6.41
CA GLU A 9 2.74 -5.10 6.33
C GLU A 9 4.06 -4.41 6.01
N GLN A 10 5.14 -4.86 6.63
CA GLN A 10 6.47 -4.32 6.35
C GLN A 10 6.86 -4.52 4.89
N GLY A 11 6.55 -5.69 4.34
CA GLY A 11 6.79 -5.96 2.92
C GLY A 11 6.03 -5.03 2.00
N VAL A 12 4.75 -4.79 2.30
CA VAL A 12 3.93 -3.85 1.53
C VAL A 12 4.50 -2.45 1.62
N TRP A 13 4.92 -2.04 2.81
CA TRP A 13 5.53 -0.74 3.04
C TRP A 13 6.82 -0.58 2.22
N ASP A 14 7.68 -1.59 2.24
CA ASP A 14 8.92 -1.58 1.48
C ASP A 14 8.64 -1.48 -0.02
N TYR A 15 7.59 -2.15 -0.49
CA TYR A 15 7.18 -2.08 -1.88
C TYR A 15 6.79 -0.64 -2.24
N LEU A 16 5.99 0.02 -1.40
CA LEU A 16 5.61 1.40 -1.63
C LEU A 16 6.83 2.33 -1.62
N CYS A 17 7.74 2.11 -0.69
CA CYS A 17 8.95 2.93 -0.60
C CYS A 17 9.84 2.79 -1.84
N SER A 18 9.87 1.61 -2.43
CA SER A 18 10.61 1.37 -3.67
C SER A 18 9.97 2.05 -4.88
N HIS A 19 8.68 2.38 -4.77
CA HIS A 19 7.93 3.00 -5.86
C HIS A 19 7.40 4.38 -5.48
N LYS A 20 8.19 5.16 -4.76
CA LYS A 20 7.75 6.47 -4.27
C LYS A 20 7.22 7.40 -5.35
N LYS A 21 7.81 7.36 -6.53
CA LYS A 21 7.43 8.25 -7.63
C LYS A 21 6.26 7.73 -8.44
N THR A 22 5.90 6.48 -8.26
CA THR A 22 4.84 5.84 -9.04
C THR A 22 3.80 5.23 -8.10
N PRO A 23 2.59 5.82 -8.03
CA PRO A 23 1.54 5.24 -7.20
C PRO A 23 1.24 3.79 -7.63
N VAL A 24 0.90 2.94 -6.66
CA VAL A 24 0.74 1.52 -6.88
C VAL A 24 -0.68 1.07 -6.53
N GLN A 25 -1.23 0.18 -7.34
CA GLN A 25 -2.53 -0.44 -7.06
C GLN A 25 -2.35 -1.68 -6.19
N ALA A 26 -3.32 -1.92 -5.30
CA ALA A 26 -3.33 -3.13 -4.48
C ALA A 26 -3.29 -4.39 -5.34
N ASN A 27 -4.00 -4.36 -6.46
CA ASN A 27 -4.05 -5.50 -7.38
C ASN A 27 -2.68 -5.88 -7.92
N LYS A 28 -1.82 -4.90 -8.17
CA LYS A 28 -0.48 -5.16 -8.68
C LYS A 28 0.36 -5.93 -7.66
N ILE A 29 0.31 -5.49 -6.41
CA ILE A 29 1.04 -6.16 -5.32
C ILE A 29 0.50 -7.58 -5.12
N ALA A 30 -0.82 -7.73 -5.12
CA ALA A 30 -1.46 -9.02 -4.92
C ALA A 30 -1.05 -10.03 -5.99
N LYS A 31 -0.98 -9.60 -7.24
CA LYS A 31 -0.56 -10.47 -8.34
C LYS A 31 0.89 -10.88 -8.23
N GLU A 32 1.78 -9.95 -7.92
CA GLU A 32 3.21 -10.26 -7.81
C GLU A 32 3.50 -11.21 -6.66
N TRP A 33 2.79 -11.05 -5.54
CA TRP A 33 3.03 -11.85 -4.35
C TRP A 33 2.15 -13.09 -4.24
N ILE A 34 1.21 -13.25 -5.19
CA ILE A 34 0.26 -14.38 -5.21
C ILE A 34 -0.49 -14.44 -3.88
N VAL A 35 -1.05 -13.29 -3.48
CA VAL A 35 -1.83 -13.17 -2.25
C VAL A 35 -3.19 -12.54 -2.56
N SER A 36 -4.10 -12.59 -1.58
CA SER A 36 -5.42 -12.01 -1.74
C SER A 36 -5.34 -10.49 -1.93
N LYS A 37 -6.06 -9.98 -2.92
CA LYS A 37 -6.20 -8.55 -3.17
C LYS A 37 -6.79 -7.86 -1.94
N THR A 38 -7.78 -8.47 -1.31
CA THR A 38 -8.43 -7.92 -0.12
C THR A 38 -7.43 -7.72 1.01
N ARG A 39 -6.53 -8.68 1.19
CA ARG A 39 -5.51 -8.60 2.22
C ARG A 39 -4.56 -7.42 2.00
N VAL A 40 -4.10 -7.25 0.76
CA VAL A 40 -3.23 -6.13 0.41
C VAL A 40 -3.97 -4.81 0.58
N TYR A 41 -5.22 -4.77 0.13
CA TYR A 41 -6.05 -3.58 0.22
C TYR A 41 -6.22 -3.12 1.68
N ARG A 42 -6.47 -4.05 2.59
CA ARG A 42 -6.62 -3.74 4.02
C ARG A 42 -5.37 -3.10 4.59
N VAL A 43 -4.20 -3.62 4.21
CA VAL A 43 -2.92 -3.08 4.68
C VAL A 43 -2.72 -1.66 4.16
N LEU A 44 -3.00 -1.44 2.88
CA LEU A 44 -2.85 -0.11 2.29
C LEU A 44 -3.79 0.91 2.91
N GLU A 45 -5.05 0.53 3.14
CA GLU A 45 -6.02 1.41 3.80
C GLU A 45 -5.58 1.75 5.22
N ARG A 46 -4.98 0.80 5.91
CA ARG A 46 -4.45 1.03 7.25
C ARG A 46 -3.33 2.06 7.23
N PHE A 47 -2.46 2.00 6.24
CA PHE A 47 -1.39 2.99 6.10
C PHE A 47 -1.97 4.38 5.87
N VAL A 48 -3.03 4.48 5.07
CA VAL A 48 -3.71 5.76 4.84
C VAL A 48 -4.31 6.29 6.13
N GLU A 49 -4.97 5.44 6.91
CA GLU A 49 -5.55 5.81 8.20
C GLU A 49 -4.49 6.29 9.18
N ASN A 50 -3.32 5.68 9.15
CA ASN A 50 -2.20 6.05 10.04
C ASN A 50 -1.47 7.29 9.55
N GLY A 51 -1.85 7.84 8.41
CA GLY A 51 -1.24 9.06 7.88
C GLY A 51 0.15 8.87 7.27
N ILE A 52 0.55 7.64 6.97
CA ILE A 52 1.86 7.37 6.38
C ILE A 52 1.79 7.08 4.88
N ALA A 53 0.59 6.97 4.33
CA ALA A 53 0.39 6.77 2.90
C ALA A 53 -0.79 7.61 2.42
N ASP A 54 -0.78 7.95 1.14
CA ASP A 54 -1.87 8.67 0.48
C ASP A 54 -2.54 7.77 -0.54
N VAL A 55 -3.82 8.04 -0.81
CA VAL A 55 -4.56 7.36 -1.86
C VAL A 55 -4.93 8.37 -2.94
N ILE A 56 -4.70 7.97 -4.19
CA ILE A 56 -5.04 8.78 -5.36
C ILE A 56 -6.12 8.01 -6.11
N ARG A 57 -7.25 8.67 -6.36
CA ARG A 57 -8.35 8.06 -7.12
C ARG A 57 -8.36 8.59 -8.54
N ILE A 58 -8.32 7.68 -9.50
CA ILE A 58 -8.40 8.02 -10.92
C ILE A 58 -9.51 7.15 -11.52
N GLY A 59 -10.66 7.77 -11.80
CA GLY A 59 -11.82 7.02 -12.23
C GLY A 59 -12.27 6.06 -11.13
N SER A 60 -12.41 4.79 -11.46
CA SER A 60 -12.77 3.75 -10.49
C SER A 60 -11.58 3.08 -9.85
N LYS A 61 -10.36 3.53 -10.16
CA LYS A 61 -9.14 2.92 -9.66
C LYS A 61 -8.54 3.71 -8.50
N LYS A 62 -7.94 3.00 -7.55
CA LYS A 62 -7.24 3.61 -6.42
C LYS A 62 -5.76 3.27 -6.50
N PHE A 63 -4.93 4.27 -6.33
CA PHE A 63 -3.49 4.12 -6.30
C PHE A 63 -2.96 4.60 -4.95
N TYR A 64 -1.99 3.92 -4.42
CA TYR A 64 -1.42 4.23 -3.12
C TYR A 64 0.04 4.61 -3.25
N LYS A 65 0.48 5.56 -2.44
CA LYS A 65 1.88 5.97 -2.41
C LYS A 65 2.27 6.40 -1.00
N VAL A 66 3.58 6.43 -0.74
CA VAL A 66 4.10 6.91 0.52
C VAL A 66 3.80 8.40 0.64
N LYS A 67 3.35 8.80 1.82
CA LYS A 67 3.08 10.20 2.09
C LYS A 67 4.41 10.94 2.29
N GLU A 68 4.56 12.04 1.58
CA GLU A 68 5.76 12.88 1.69
C GLU A 68 5.57 14.02 2.67
#